data_7e3142990a14a5113558696e123c5ede
#
_entry.id   7e3142990a14a5113558696e123c5ede
#
_cell.length_a   1.000
_cell.length_b   1.000
_cell.length_c   1.000
_cell.angle_alpha   90.00
_cell.angle_beta   90.00
_cell.angle_gamma   90.00
#
_symmetry.space_group_name_H-M   'P 1'
#
loop_
_entity.id
_entity.type
_entity.pdbx_description
1 polymer ?
#
loop_
_entity_poly.entity_id
_entity_poly.type
_entity_poly.pdbx_seq_one_letter_code
_entity_poly.pdbx_strand_id
1 'polypeptide(L)'
;MKKRNMTLLALLALLTVTTSFAADNWKEKLKKELPLLGHRNWIVVADAAYPLQTATGIETIYVDADQLEVVKGVIEELAKTKHVKPTIYTDAEMKFVAEKNAPGITAYRVGLGKVLKNQPVQVLPHEQIIGKLDEAGKTFKVLLIKTPLTKPYTSVFFQLECGYWNADSEKQLRDAMKEAK
;
A
#
# COMPACT_ATOMS: atom_id res chain seq x y z
N MET A 1 -47.28 14.44 -58.51
CA MET A 1 -46.39 13.37 -57.98
C MET A 1 -45.32 14.04 -57.13
N LYS A 2 -45.44 14.02 -55.80
CA LYS A 2 -44.43 14.57 -54.86
C LYS A 2 -43.51 13.48 -54.38
N LYS A 3 -42.23 13.57 -54.70
CA LYS A 3 -41.17 12.67 -54.18
C LYS A 3 -40.84 13.13 -52.77
N ARG A 4 -41.06 12.24 -51.79
CA ARG A 4 -40.59 12.43 -50.40
C ARG A 4 -39.14 11.98 -50.29
N ASN A 5 -38.24 12.89 -50.03
CA ASN A 5 -36.86 12.55 -49.65
C ASN A 5 -36.86 12.14 -48.19
N MET A 6 -36.51 10.90 -47.95
CA MET A 6 -36.28 10.32 -46.60
C MET A 6 -34.79 10.49 -46.30
N THR A 7 -34.49 11.46 -45.46
CA THR A 7 -33.14 11.67 -44.91
C THR A 7 -32.91 10.70 -43.78
N LEU A 8 -32.04 9.75 -44.00
CA LEU A 8 -31.62 8.77 -43.02
C LEU A 8 -30.60 9.41 -42.07
N LEU A 9 -31.04 9.74 -40.84
CA LEU A 9 -30.13 10.21 -39.78
C LEU A 9 -29.42 8.98 -39.18
N ALA A 10 -28.16 8.78 -39.54
CA ALA A 10 -27.30 7.79 -38.88
C ALA A 10 -26.83 8.37 -37.55
N LEU A 11 -27.36 7.89 -36.45
CA LEU A 11 -26.95 8.20 -35.10
C LEU A 11 -25.66 7.42 -34.80
N LEU A 12 -24.48 8.09 -34.90
CA LEU A 12 -23.19 7.51 -34.53
C LEU A 12 -23.07 7.51 -33.01
N ALA A 13 -23.39 6.39 -32.37
CA ALA A 13 -23.12 6.19 -30.96
C ALA A 13 -21.62 6.04 -30.76
N LEU A 14 -20.97 7.11 -30.29
CA LEU A 14 -19.57 7.09 -29.88
C LEU A 14 -19.48 6.34 -28.54
N LEU A 15 -19.17 5.04 -28.58
CA LEU A 15 -18.79 4.30 -27.38
C LEU A 15 -17.44 4.87 -26.91
N THR A 16 -17.46 5.70 -25.88
CA THR A 16 -16.28 6.03 -25.12
C THR A 16 -15.91 4.82 -24.26
N VAL A 17 -15.08 3.94 -24.77
CA VAL A 17 -14.37 2.95 -23.96
C VAL A 17 -13.34 3.71 -23.17
N THR A 18 -13.70 4.12 -21.94
CA THR A 18 -12.74 4.63 -20.97
C THR A 18 -11.88 3.45 -20.55
N THR A 19 -10.64 3.44 -21.03
CA THR A 19 -9.64 2.44 -20.67
C THR A 19 -9.25 2.63 -19.21
N SER A 20 -9.86 1.86 -18.32
CA SER A 20 -9.45 1.70 -16.92
C SER A 20 -8.21 0.78 -16.81
N PHE A 21 -7.30 0.81 -17.78
CA PHE A 21 -6.17 -0.11 -17.86
C PHE A 21 -5.03 0.19 -16.88
N ALA A 22 -4.96 1.39 -16.31
CA ALA A 22 -3.85 1.77 -15.40
C ALA A 22 -4.15 1.46 -13.92
N ALA A 23 -5.41 1.55 -13.50
CA ALA A 23 -5.80 1.41 -12.09
C ALA A 23 -5.75 -0.05 -11.58
N ASP A 24 -5.94 -1.05 -12.43
CA ASP A 24 -5.96 -2.46 -12.03
C ASP A 24 -4.59 -3.15 -12.03
N ASN A 25 -3.60 -2.58 -12.68
CA ASN A 25 -2.29 -3.23 -12.86
C ASN A 25 -1.52 -3.44 -11.53
N TRP A 26 -1.62 -2.52 -10.58
CA TRP A 26 -0.91 -2.64 -9.31
C TRP A 26 -1.49 -3.74 -8.40
N LYS A 27 -2.81 -3.93 -8.42
CA LYS A 27 -3.47 -5.01 -7.66
C LYS A 27 -3.06 -6.37 -8.18
N GLU A 28 -3.04 -6.54 -9.50
CA GLU A 28 -2.58 -7.79 -10.13
C GLU A 28 -1.09 -8.03 -9.84
N LYS A 29 -0.27 -6.97 -9.89
CA LYS A 29 1.14 -7.08 -9.48
C LYS A 29 1.25 -7.48 -8.01
N LEU A 30 0.54 -6.83 -7.11
CA LEU A 30 0.54 -7.16 -5.69
C LEU A 30 0.13 -8.63 -5.45
N LYS A 31 -0.95 -9.10 -6.07
CA LYS A 31 -1.41 -10.49 -5.99
C LYS A 31 -0.34 -11.48 -6.46
N LYS A 32 0.37 -11.14 -7.53
CA LYS A 32 1.45 -11.97 -8.09
C LYS A 32 2.68 -11.99 -7.19
N GLU A 33 3.01 -10.88 -6.54
CA GLU A 33 4.16 -10.76 -5.65
C GLU A 33 3.90 -11.34 -4.25
N LEU A 34 2.68 -11.21 -3.70
CA LEU A 34 2.34 -11.62 -2.35
C LEU A 34 2.76 -13.06 -1.99
N PRO A 35 2.61 -14.08 -2.84
CA PRO A 35 3.08 -15.42 -2.53
C PRO A 35 4.60 -15.55 -2.37
N LEU A 36 5.36 -14.59 -2.91
CA LEU A 36 6.82 -14.54 -2.83
C LEU A 36 7.30 -13.74 -1.60
N LEU A 37 6.43 -12.89 -1.03
CA LEU A 37 6.75 -12.07 0.12
C LEU A 37 6.50 -12.84 1.41
N GLY A 38 7.47 -12.82 2.30
CA GLY A 38 7.41 -13.50 3.60
C GLY A 38 7.75 -12.57 4.76
N HIS A 39 8.07 -13.17 5.90
CA HIS A 39 8.57 -12.47 7.08
C HIS A 39 9.77 -11.57 6.73
N ARG A 40 9.78 -10.33 7.23
CA ARG A 40 10.77 -9.26 6.97
C ARG A 40 10.66 -8.56 5.61
N ASN A 41 9.81 -9.02 4.68
CA ASN A 41 9.50 -8.22 3.51
C ASN A 41 8.59 -7.04 3.88
N TRP A 42 8.58 -6.02 3.03
CA TRP A 42 7.77 -4.83 3.23
C TRP A 42 6.94 -4.51 2.00
N ILE A 43 5.76 -3.93 2.25
CA ILE A 43 4.98 -3.21 1.24
C ILE A 43 4.85 -1.77 1.74
N VAL A 44 5.07 -0.80 0.87
CA VAL A 44 4.97 0.62 1.21
C VAL A 44 3.99 1.27 0.25
N VAL A 45 3.03 2.02 0.79
CA VAL A 45 2.20 2.92 -0.01
C VAL A 45 2.67 4.34 0.27
N ALA A 46 3.30 4.95 -0.72
CA ALA A 46 4.05 6.19 -0.56
C ALA A 46 3.41 7.37 -1.30
N ASP A 47 3.60 8.56 -0.76
CA ASP A 47 3.25 9.82 -1.40
C ASP A 47 4.18 10.17 -2.59
N ALA A 48 3.83 11.23 -3.32
CA ALA A 48 4.52 11.62 -4.55
C ALA A 48 5.96 12.10 -4.34
N ALA A 49 6.34 12.53 -3.13
CA ALA A 49 7.68 13.02 -2.84
C ALA A 49 8.63 11.88 -2.41
N TYR A 50 8.13 10.67 -2.15
CA TYR A 50 8.98 9.56 -1.76
C TYR A 50 10.06 9.29 -2.84
N PRO A 51 11.34 9.17 -2.48
CA PRO A 51 12.42 9.05 -3.45
C PRO A 51 12.38 7.71 -4.21
N LEU A 52 12.82 7.73 -5.46
CA LEU A 52 13.13 6.50 -6.18
C LEU A 52 14.44 5.93 -5.62
N GLN A 53 14.35 4.79 -4.96
CA GLN A 53 15.50 4.14 -4.34
C GLN A 53 16.19 3.19 -5.33
N THR A 54 17.53 3.08 -5.19
CA THR A 54 18.38 2.30 -6.10
C THR A 54 18.85 0.96 -5.51
N ALA A 55 18.48 0.67 -4.24
CA ALA A 55 18.78 -0.62 -3.62
C ALA A 55 18.09 -1.76 -4.36
N THR A 56 18.79 -2.83 -4.68
CA THR A 56 18.30 -3.95 -5.51
C THR A 56 17.12 -4.70 -4.88
N GLY A 57 16.96 -4.63 -3.55
CA GLY A 57 15.82 -5.19 -2.83
C GLY A 57 14.54 -4.36 -2.94
N ILE A 58 14.62 -3.11 -3.42
CA ILE A 58 13.47 -2.20 -3.47
C ILE A 58 12.96 -2.08 -4.90
N GLU A 59 11.71 -2.44 -5.09
CA GLU A 59 11.01 -2.27 -6.36
C GLU A 59 9.94 -1.19 -6.20
N THR A 60 10.00 -0.14 -7.02
CA THR A 60 9.03 0.95 -7.03
C THR A 60 8.12 0.83 -8.24
N ILE A 61 6.81 0.87 -7.98
CA ILE A 61 5.78 1.02 -9.00
C ILE A 61 5.00 2.32 -8.77
N TYR A 62 4.62 3.00 -9.84
CA TYR A 62 3.74 4.17 -9.78
C TYR A 62 2.30 3.77 -10.09
N VAL A 63 1.38 4.35 -9.34
CA VAL A 63 -0.06 4.11 -9.47
C VAL A 63 -0.79 5.44 -9.45
N ASP A 64 -1.52 5.74 -10.51
CA ASP A 64 -2.38 6.93 -10.57
C ASP A 64 -3.75 6.63 -9.91
N ALA A 65 -3.73 6.54 -8.58
CA ALA A 65 -4.92 6.26 -7.78
C ALA A 65 -4.87 6.98 -6.42
N ASP A 66 -6.02 7.14 -5.78
CA ASP A 66 -6.10 7.69 -4.42
C ASP A 66 -5.33 6.82 -3.43
N GLN A 67 -4.51 7.44 -2.61
CA GLN A 67 -3.63 6.72 -1.68
C GLN A 67 -4.41 5.91 -0.64
N LEU A 68 -5.56 6.40 -0.16
CA LEU A 68 -6.38 5.65 0.80
C LEU A 68 -7.00 4.40 0.16
N GLU A 69 -7.37 4.48 -1.12
CA GLU A 69 -7.84 3.31 -1.89
C GLU A 69 -6.71 2.29 -2.06
N VAL A 70 -5.49 2.73 -2.33
CA VAL A 70 -4.33 1.83 -2.44
C VAL A 70 -4.03 1.17 -1.10
N VAL A 71 -3.99 1.94 0.00
CA VAL A 71 -3.80 1.40 1.37
C VAL A 71 -4.87 0.36 1.70
N LYS A 72 -6.13 0.67 1.44
CA LYS A 72 -7.25 -0.26 1.63
C LYS A 72 -7.07 -1.53 0.82
N GLY A 73 -6.72 -1.42 -0.45
CA GLY A 73 -6.50 -2.56 -1.34
C GLY A 73 -5.33 -3.45 -0.87
N VAL A 74 -4.23 -2.88 -0.35
CA VAL A 74 -3.12 -3.65 0.24
C VAL A 74 -3.61 -4.44 1.46
N ILE A 75 -4.39 -3.82 2.34
CA ILE A 75 -4.98 -4.50 3.52
C ILE A 75 -5.88 -5.65 3.09
N GLU A 76 -6.76 -5.42 2.11
CA GLU A 76 -7.68 -6.43 1.59
C GLU A 76 -6.95 -7.63 0.96
N GLU A 77 -5.86 -7.41 0.24
CA GLU A 77 -5.07 -8.50 -0.34
C GLU A 77 -4.27 -9.25 0.74
N LEU A 78 -3.67 -8.55 1.70
CA LEU A 78 -2.99 -9.18 2.84
C LEU A 78 -3.95 -10.02 3.70
N ALA A 79 -5.18 -9.58 3.92
CA ALA A 79 -6.18 -10.32 4.68
C ALA A 79 -6.56 -11.68 4.04
N LYS A 80 -6.32 -11.88 2.74
CA LYS A 80 -6.56 -13.15 2.03
C LYS A 80 -5.40 -14.13 2.22
N THR A 81 -4.25 -13.69 2.72
CA THR A 81 -3.08 -14.54 2.91
C THR A 81 -3.11 -15.22 4.27
N LYS A 82 -2.50 -16.42 4.36
CA LYS A 82 -2.32 -17.15 5.62
C LYS A 82 -0.88 -17.13 6.11
N HIS A 83 0.06 -16.90 5.19
CA HIS A 83 1.50 -17.04 5.48
C HIS A 83 2.11 -15.76 6.05
N VAL A 84 1.49 -14.60 5.81
CA VAL A 84 1.94 -13.32 6.35
C VAL A 84 0.79 -12.53 6.97
N LYS A 85 1.14 -11.66 7.91
CA LYS A 85 0.30 -10.64 8.51
C LYS A 85 1.10 -9.34 8.63
N PRO A 86 0.50 -8.14 8.46
CA PRO A 86 1.24 -6.90 8.58
C PRO A 86 1.37 -6.41 10.02
N THR A 87 2.50 -5.81 10.35
CA THR A 87 2.62 -4.72 11.32
C THR A 87 2.65 -3.42 10.52
N ILE A 88 1.75 -2.49 10.79
CA ILE A 88 1.62 -1.26 10.02
C ILE A 88 2.30 -0.11 10.75
N TYR A 89 3.08 0.69 10.04
CA TYR A 89 3.70 1.90 10.59
C TYR A 89 3.17 3.12 9.86
N THR A 90 3.01 4.21 10.62
CA THR A 90 2.69 5.55 10.13
C THR A 90 3.58 6.57 10.82
N ASP A 91 3.85 7.69 10.15
CA ASP A 91 4.73 8.73 10.65
C ASP A 91 4.11 9.49 11.83
N ALA A 92 4.86 9.63 12.90
CA ALA A 92 4.43 10.40 14.08
C ALA A 92 4.23 11.89 13.75
N GLU A 93 4.94 12.39 12.76
CA GLU A 93 4.89 13.77 12.28
C GLU A 93 3.54 14.12 11.65
N MET A 94 2.84 13.17 11.04
CA MET A 94 1.59 13.41 10.31
C MET A 94 0.56 14.15 11.15
N LYS A 95 0.44 13.83 12.44
CA LYS A 95 -0.54 14.49 13.35
C LYS A 95 -0.26 15.98 13.58
N PHE A 96 0.98 16.42 13.38
CA PHE A 96 1.42 17.80 13.59
C PHE A 96 1.41 18.64 12.31
N VAL A 97 1.21 18.03 11.15
CA VAL A 97 1.10 18.76 9.88
C VAL A 97 -0.15 19.63 9.92
N ALA A 98 0.05 20.96 9.86
CA ALA A 98 -1.05 21.91 9.92
C ALA A 98 -1.80 21.98 8.57
N GLU A 99 -3.12 22.13 8.62
CA GLU A 99 -3.99 22.26 7.43
C GLU A 99 -3.56 23.40 6.49
N LYS A 100 -3.09 24.52 7.03
CA LYS A 100 -2.60 25.67 6.25
C LYS A 100 -1.35 25.34 5.42
N ASN A 101 -0.54 24.36 5.84
CA ASN A 101 0.71 23.96 5.17
C ASN A 101 0.50 22.79 4.20
N ALA A 102 -0.55 22.00 4.43
CA ALA A 102 -0.93 20.87 3.57
C ALA A 102 -2.46 20.77 3.50
N PRO A 103 -3.11 21.56 2.64
CA PRO A 103 -4.57 21.56 2.52
C PRO A 103 -5.14 20.16 2.28
N GLY A 104 -6.15 19.78 3.07
CA GLY A 104 -6.78 18.47 3.03
C GLY A 104 -6.09 17.40 3.88
N ILE A 105 -5.03 17.72 4.63
CA ILE A 105 -4.35 16.77 5.52
C ILE A 105 -5.26 16.29 6.66
N THR A 106 -6.17 17.15 7.15
CA THR A 106 -7.12 16.78 8.19
C THR A 106 -8.12 15.74 7.69
N ALA A 107 -8.65 15.93 6.49
CA ALA A 107 -9.53 14.96 5.84
C ALA A 107 -8.80 13.64 5.57
N TYR A 108 -7.54 13.71 5.12
CA TYR A 108 -6.72 12.53 4.91
C TYR A 108 -6.52 11.73 6.22
N ARG A 109 -6.15 12.38 7.33
CA ARG A 109 -6.00 11.72 8.64
C ARG A 109 -7.27 10.99 9.07
N VAL A 110 -8.43 11.64 8.90
CA VAL A 110 -9.73 11.01 9.21
C VAL A 110 -9.98 9.80 8.32
N GLY A 111 -9.72 9.92 7.02
CA GLY A 111 -9.84 8.82 6.05
C GLY A 111 -8.92 7.66 6.39
N LEU A 112 -7.64 7.94 6.64
CA LEU A 112 -6.65 6.93 7.00
C LEU A 112 -7.03 6.21 8.31
N GLY A 113 -7.49 6.95 9.32
CA GLY A 113 -7.96 6.36 10.57
C GLY A 113 -9.14 5.39 10.39
N LYS A 114 -10.02 5.65 9.41
CA LYS A 114 -11.10 4.72 9.04
C LYS A 114 -10.57 3.47 8.33
N VAL A 115 -9.64 3.64 7.40
CA VAL A 115 -9.04 2.54 6.64
C VAL A 115 -8.23 1.63 7.57
N LEU A 116 -7.48 2.20 8.51
CA LEU A 116 -6.64 1.46 9.45
C LEU A 116 -7.38 0.99 10.72
N LYS A 117 -8.69 1.22 10.82
CA LYS A 117 -9.49 0.75 11.95
C LYS A 117 -9.32 -0.76 12.13
N ASN A 118 -9.03 -1.18 13.36
CA ASN A 118 -8.80 -2.58 13.74
C ASN A 118 -7.50 -3.21 13.17
N GLN A 119 -6.58 -2.40 12.64
CA GLN A 119 -5.26 -2.87 12.23
C GLN A 119 -4.22 -2.64 13.34
N PRO A 120 -3.17 -3.48 13.43
CA PRO A 120 -2.08 -3.27 14.39
C PRO A 120 -1.15 -2.14 13.91
N VAL A 121 -1.48 -0.90 14.26
CA VAL A 121 -0.71 0.28 13.82
C VAL A 121 0.26 0.72 14.90
N GLN A 122 1.52 0.93 14.50
CA GLN A 122 2.56 1.58 15.29
C GLN A 122 2.86 2.96 14.69
N VAL A 123 2.98 3.96 15.56
CA VAL A 123 3.30 5.32 15.17
C VAL A 123 4.74 5.61 15.61
N LEU A 124 5.64 5.84 14.66
CA LEU A 124 7.05 6.09 14.90
C LEU A 124 7.50 7.38 14.19
N PRO A 125 8.56 8.05 14.68
CA PRO A 125 9.23 9.10 13.93
C PRO A 125 9.64 8.61 12.52
N HIS A 126 9.48 9.47 11.53
CA HIS A 126 9.76 9.17 10.10
C HIS A 126 11.11 8.49 9.90
N GLU A 127 12.18 9.10 10.41
CA GLU A 127 13.55 8.60 10.26
C GLU A 127 13.75 7.18 10.85
N GLN A 128 12.99 6.82 11.88
CA GLN A 128 13.06 5.47 12.44
C GLN A 128 12.42 4.44 11.51
N ILE A 129 11.33 4.81 10.83
CA ILE A 129 10.69 3.93 9.84
C ILE A 129 11.59 3.78 8.62
N ILE A 130 12.13 4.88 8.11
CA ILE A 130 13.05 4.88 6.97
C ILE A 130 14.29 4.04 7.26
N GLY A 131 14.92 4.21 8.45
CA GLY A 131 16.05 3.38 8.84
C GLY A 131 15.75 1.88 8.85
N LYS A 132 14.56 1.46 9.31
CA LYS A 132 14.11 0.05 9.23
C LYS A 132 13.94 -0.42 7.78
N LEU A 133 13.39 0.44 6.91
CA LEU A 133 13.16 0.12 5.51
C LEU A 133 14.48 0.00 4.74
N ASP A 134 15.42 0.90 4.97
CA ASP A 134 16.75 0.89 4.36
C ASP A 134 17.52 -0.39 4.73
N GLU A 135 17.47 -0.79 5.99
CA GLU A 135 18.07 -2.06 6.43
C GLU A 135 17.39 -3.26 5.77
N ALA A 136 16.05 -3.26 5.72
CA ALA A 136 15.32 -4.33 5.05
C ALA A 136 15.65 -4.41 3.56
N GLY A 137 15.72 -3.27 2.86
CA GLY A 137 16.01 -3.18 1.42
C GLY A 137 17.37 -3.70 1.01
N LYS A 138 18.34 -3.83 1.94
CA LYS A 138 19.65 -4.44 1.68
C LYS A 138 19.58 -5.96 1.46
N THR A 139 18.59 -6.63 2.06
CA THR A 139 18.55 -8.10 2.12
C THR A 139 17.22 -8.67 1.67
N PHE A 140 16.14 -7.93 1.88
CA PHE A 140 14.77 -8.38 1.65
C PHE A 140 14.07 -7.53 0.61
N LYS A 141 13.05 -8.10 -0.02
CA LYS A 141 12.21 -7.38 -0.97
C LYS A 141 11.35 -6.34 -0.25
N VAL A 142 11.33 -5.14 -0.82
CA VAL A 142 10.40 -4.05 -0.51
C VAL A 142 9.62 -3.73 -1.78
N LEU A 143 8.30 -3.87 -1.76
CA LEU A 143 7.42 -3.40 -2.82
C LEU A 143 6.89 -2.02 -2.45
N LEU A 144 7.36 -0.98 -3.16
CA LEU A 144 6.96 0.39 -2.95
C LEU A 144 5.94 0.81 -4.01
N ILE A 145 4.74 1.15 -3.57
CA ILE A 145 3.62 1.60 -4.40
C ILE A 145 3.49 3.11 -4.22
N LYS A 146 3.99 3.86 -5.20
CA LYS A 146 4.00 5.33 -5.17
C LYS A 146 2.71 5.88 -5.79
N THR A 147 2.07 6.82 -5.10
CA THR A 147 0.82 7.47 -5.51
C THR A 147 1.06 8.95 -5.87
N PRO A 148 0.10 9.65 -6.52
CA PRO A 148 0.20 11.08 -6.81
C PRO A 148 -0.07 11.98 -5.59
N LEU A 149 -0.32 11.46 -4.40
CA LEU A 149 -0.64 12.27 -3.22
C LEU A 149 0.52 13.22 -2.86
N THR A 150 0.22 14.52 -2.76
CA THR A 150 1.21 15.58 -2.43
C THR A 150 1.01 16.12 -1.01
N LYS A 151 1.00 15.23 -0.01
CA LYS A 151 0.91 15.59 1.41
C LYS A 151 2.07 14.93 2.17
N PRO A 152 2.80 15.67 3.03
CA PRO A 152 3.96 15.14 3.72
C PRO A 152 3.57 14.16 4.84
N TYR A 153 4.44 13.19 5.12
CA TYR A 153 4.30 12.21 6.19
C TYR A 153 3.03 11.36 6.10
N THR A 154 2.56 11.08 4.89
CA THR A 154 1.33 10.31 4.64
C THR A 154 1.58 8.89 4.16
N SER A 155 2.83 8.50 3.99
CA SER A 155 3.18 7.14 3.61
C SER A 155 2.74 6.13 4.68
N VAL A 156 2.35 4.93 4.22
CA VAL A 156 1.93 3.82 5.09
C VAL A 156 2.82 2.62 4.80
N PHE A 157 3.40 2.05 5.84
CA PHE A 157 4.43 1.03 5.75
C PHE A 157 3.92 -0.27 6.37
N PHE A 158 3.96 -1.36 5.62
CA PHE A 158 3.51 -2.69 6.04
C PHE A 158 4.74 -3.60 6.15
N GLN A 159 5.21 -3.85 7.36
CA GLN A 159 6.20 -4.88 7.63
C GLN A 159 5.49 -6.22 7.71
N LEU A 160 5.92 -7.19 6.93
CA LEU A 160 5.30 -8.50 6.93
C LEU A 160 5.92 -9.40 8.00
N GLU A 161 5.04 -9.99 8.81
CA GLU A 161 5.37 -10.96 9.84
C GLU A 161 4.81 -12.33 9.49
N CYS A 162 5.31 -13.39 10.13
CA CYS A 162 4.78 -14.74 9.96
C CYS A 162 3.30 -14.81 10.39
N GLY A 163 2.42 -15.20 9.48
CA GLY A 163 0.97 -15.26 9.72
C GLY A 163 0.52 -16.44 10.57
N TYR A 164 1.29 -17.54 10.57
CA TYR A 164 0.94 -18.81 11.22
C TYR A 164 1.81 -19.15 12.44
N TRP A 165 2.71 -18.25 12.86
CA TRP A 165 3.55 -18.40 14.04
C TRP A 165 3.48 -17.15 14.89
N ASN A 166 3.35 -17.30 16.21
CA ASN A 166 3.23 -16.15 17.12
C ASN A 166 4.29 -16.19 18.22
N ALA A 167 4.38 -15.14 19.02
CA ALA A 167 5.37 -15.00 20.08
C ALA A 167 5.23 -16.09 21.17
N ASP A 168 4.02 -16.54 21.47
CA ASP A 168 3.78 -17.58 22.46
C ASP A 168 4.27 -18.94 21.97
N SER A 169 4.01 -19.27 20.71
CA SER A 169 4.52 -20.48 20.06
C SER A 169 6.05 -20.47 20.00
N GLU A 170 6.64 -19.32 19.66
CA GLU A 170 8.10 -19.17 19.67
C GLU A 170 8.69 -19.32 21.07
N LYS A 171 8.05 -18.73 22.08
CA LYS A 171 8.48 -18.90 23.47
C LYS A 171 8.45 -20.36 23.91
N GLN A 172 7.34 -21.07 23.67
CA GLN A 172 7.21 -22.48 24.00
C GLN A 172 8.29 -23.34 23.31
N LEU A 173 8.55 -23.09 22.03
CA LEU A 173 9.62 -23.75 21.30
C LEU A 173 10.99 -23.52 21.95
N ARG A 174 11.31 -22.26 22.28
CA ARG A 174 12.59 -21.91 22.91
C ARG A 174 12.76 -22.52 24.29
N ASP A 175 11.71 -22.58 25.07
CA ASP A 175 11.73 -23.19 26.39
C ASP A 175 11.97 -24.75 26.28
N ALA A 176 11.23 -25.41 25.39
CA ALA A 176 11.45 -26.85 25.13
C ALA A 176 12.88 -27.15 24.62
N MET A 177 13.48 -26.28 23.81
CA MET A 177 14.86 -26.43 23.34
C MET A 177 15.90 -26.31 24.48
N LYS A 178 15.58 -25.55 25.56
CA LYS A 178 16.48 -25.45 26.74
C LYS A 178 16.41 -26.69 27.62
N GLU A 179 15.20 -27.25 27.77
CA GLU A 179 14.96 -28.47 28.57
C GLU A 179 15.57 -29.74 27.94
N ALA A 180 15.76 -29.73 26.61
CA ALA A 180 16.34 -30.84 25.86
C ALA A 180 17.88 -30.89 25.87
N LYS A 181 18.55 -29.90 26.50
CA LYS A 181 20.01 -29.85 26.70
C LYS A 181 20.42 -30.36 28.07
#